data_b7c5183a8927bc0e37c119cc02f5bca7
#
_entry.id   b7c5183a8927bc0e37c119cc02f5bca7
#
_cell.length_a   1.000
_cell.length_b   1.000
_cell.length_c   1.000
_cell.angle_alpha   90.00
_cell.angle_beta   90.00
_cell.angle_gamma   90.00
#
_symmetry.space_group_name_H-M   'P 1'
#
loop_
_entity.id
_entity.type
_entity.pdbx_description
1 polymer ?
#
loop_
_entity_poly.entity_id
_entity_poly.type
_entity_poly.pdbx_seq_one_letter_code
_entity_poly.pdbx_strand_id
1 'polypeptide(L)'
;DQIEGVFGHERDEAHLDDPEDIPTQNMRFVIKWRGYSHLHDTHELYDFLQRFPGAKRVSNYIKSVWQPLHDISTNPDATREDVEALQIQRERQRELLELFRTVERVIAQRDSPPTKDVPYAHAEYLCKWKELGYDQCSWESEADIAPIAQDQINAYLARATSVTVPSRSETFSRGRPPYVRMTEQPKYIGERGTLKDFQMTGLNWLAYLWSHGENGILADEMGLG
;
A
#
# COMPACT_ATOMS: atom_id res chain seq x y z
N ASP A 1 -7.56 -19.09 11.27
CA ASP A 1 -7.02 -18.46 10.05
C ASP A 1 -7.90 -18.84 8.85
N GLN A 2 -8.05 -17.93 7.90
CA GLN A 2 -8.84 -18.12 6.70
C GLN A 2 -8.02 -17.69 5.48
N ILE A 3 -8.01 -18.50 4.44
CA ILE A 3 -7.35 -18.16 3.16
C ILE A 3 -8.13 -17.02 2.50
N GLU A 4 -7.47 -15.89 2.28
CA GLU A 4 -8.02 -14.74 1.56
C GLU A 4 -7.74 -14.82 0.06
N GLY A 5 -6.53 -15.24 -0.33
CA GLY A 5 -6.11 -15.36 -1.72
C GLY A 5 -4.87 -16.22 -1.89
N VAL A 6 -4.59 -16.56 -3.15
CA VAL A 6 -3.37 -17.23 -3.59
C VAL A 6 -2.68 -16.33 -4.60
N PHE A 7 -1.42 -15.97 -4.33
CA PHE A 7 -0.67 -14.97 -5.07
C PHE A 7 0.55 -15.49 -5.81
N GLY A 8 0.85 -16.77 -5.67
CA GLY A 8 1.97 -17.40 -6.35
C GLY A 8 2.03 -18.89 -6.06
N HIS A 9 2.96 -19.54 -6.72
CA HIS A 9 3.32 -20.92 -6.49
C HIS A 9 4.79 -21.16 -6.81
N GLU A 10 5.38 -22.11 -6.14
CA GLU A 10 6.74 -22.57 -6.37
C GLU A 10 6.84 -24.07 -6.12
N ARG A 11 7.87 -24.71 -6.64
CA ARG A 11 8.13 -26.12 -6.33
C ARG A 11 8.66 -26.24 -4.90
N ASP A 12 8.18 -27.23 -4.16
CA ASP A 12 8.69 -27.52 -2.82
C ASP A 12 10.14 -27.98 -2.88
N GLU A 13 10.97 -27.47 -1.97
CA GLU A 13 12.40 -27.78 -1.92
C GLU A 13 12.70 -29.29 -1.76
N ALA A 14 11.82 -30.03 -1.07
CA ALA A 14 11.94 -31.45 -0.90
C ALA A 14 11.70 -32.26 -2.19
N HIS A 15 11.15 -31.62 -3.23
CA HIS A 15 10.68 -32.23 -4.47
C HIS A 15 11.30 -31.60 -5.72
N LEU A 16 12.45 -30.92 -5.60
CA LEU A 16 13.12 -30.25 -6.72
C LEU A 16 13.54 -31.22 -7.83
N ASP A 17 13.85 -32.49 -7.49
CA ASP A 17 14.30 -33.55 -8.42
C ASP A 17 13.13 -34.33 -9.01
N ASP A 18 11.90 -34.03 -8.65
CA ASP A 18 10.73 -34.73 -9.20
C ASP A 18 10.60 -34.48 -10.71
N PRO A 19 10.25 -35.48 -11.53
CA PRO A 19 10.19 -35.33 -12.98
C PRO A 19 9.07 -34.42 -13.45
N GLU A 20 7.99 -34.31 -12.68
CA GLU A 20 6.79 -33.52 -13.03
C GLU A 20 6.32 -32.65 -11.89
N ASP A 21 5.72 -31.49 -12.24
CA ASP A 21 5.03 -30.61 -11.31
C ASP A 21 3.61 -31.12 -11.07
N ILE A 22 3.34 -31.61 -9.87
CA ILE A 22 2.01 -32.02 -9.43
C ILE A 22 1.53 -31.06 -8.35
N PRO A 23 0.59 -30.14 -8.66
CA PRO A 23 0.24 -29.03 -7.75
C PRO A 23 -0.28 -29.47 -6.39
N THR A 24 -0.84 -30.67 -6.31
CA THR A 24 -1.37 -31.23 -5.05
C THR A 24 -0.33 -31.98 -4.22
N GLN A 25 0.87 -32.24 -4.75
CA GLN A 25 1.88 -33.06 -4.08
C GLN A 25 3.19 -32.30 -3.81
N ASN A 26 3.72 -31.60 -4.82
CA ASN A 26 5.08 -31.06 -4.79
C ASN A 26 5.16 -29.55 -5.03
N MET A 27 4.02 -28.84 -4.93
CA MET A 27 3.98 -27.38 -5.08
C MET A 27 3.54 -26.69 -3.79
N ARG A 28 4.24 -25.62 -3.45
CA ARG A 28 3.83 -24.68 -2.41
C ARG A 28 3.11 -23.51 -3.02
N PHE A 29 2.11 -23.00 -2.33
CA PHE A 29 1.32 -21.85 -2.74
C PHE A 29 1.57 -20.66 -1.79
N VAL A 30 1.75 -19.49 -2.35
CA VAL A 30 1.85 -18.24 -1.60
C VAL A 30 0.46 -17.82 -1.15
N ILE A 31 0.22 -17.88 0.15
CA ILE A 31 -1.10 -17.71 0.76
C ILE A 31 -1.17 -16.40 1.51
N LYS A 32 -2.13 -15.57 1.10
CA LYS A 32 -2.56 -14.40 1.85
C LYS A 32 -3.64 -14.80 2.83
N TRP A 33 -3.38 -14.54 4.09
CA TRP A 33 -4.32 -14.81 5.19
C TRP A 33 -5.23 -13.62 5.45
N ARG A 34 -6.49 -13.90 5.73
CA ARG A 34 -7.47 -12.86 6.01
C ARG A 34 -7.14 -12.13 7.31
N GLY A 35 -7.09 -10.78 7.22
CA GLY A 35 -6.78 -9.92 8.36
C GLY A 35 -5.30 -9.66 8.59
N TYR A 36 -4.41 -10.29 7.83
CA TYR A 36 -2.97 -10.03 7.85
C TYR A 36 -2.54 -9.26 6.60
N SER A 37 -1.41 -8.58 6.63
CA SER A 37 -0.80 -7.99 5.42
C SER A 37 -0.07 -9.04 4.58
N HIS A 38 0.39 -8.66 3.39
CA HIS A 38 1.25 -9.50 2.55
C HIS A 38 2.64 -9.77 3.16
N LEU A 39 3.02 -9.04 4.20
CA LEU A 39 4.24 -9.32 4.96
C LEU A 39 4.19 -10.70 5.62
N HIS A 40 2.99 -11.16 5.98
CA HIS A 40 2.73 -12.43 6.67
C HIS A 40 2.23 -13.53 5.72
N ASP A 41 2.43 -13.38 4.41
CA ASP A 41 2.14 -14.44 3.47
C ASP A 41 3.03 -15.66 3.75
N THR A 42 2.44 -16.86 3.70
CA THR A 42 3.15 -18.11 3.93
C THR A 42 3.15 -18.99 2.67
N HIS A 43 4.11 -19.88 2.60
CA HIS A 43 4.29 -20.83 1.49
C HIS A 43 3.89 -22.21 1.96
N GLU A 44 2.71 -22.67 1.56
CA GLU A 44 2.09 -23.86 2.12
C GLU A 44 1.76 -24.92 1.05
N LEU A 45 1.87 -26.18 1.45
CA LEU A 45 1.48 -27.32 0.61
C LEU A 45 -0.05 -27.43 0.50
N TYR A 46 -0.52 -28.00 -0.61
CA TYR A 46 -1.95 -28.17 -0.88
C TYR A 46 -2.70 -28.90 0.24
N ASP A 47 -2.16 -30.01 0.73
CA ASP A 47 -2.80 -30.84 1.76
C ASP A 47 -2.95 -30.11 3.10
N PHE A 48 -1.97 -29.28 3.46
CA PHE A 48 -2.06 -28.43 4.64
C PHE A 48 -3.21 -27.44 4.52
N LEU A 49 -3.36 -26.82 3.35
CA LEU A 49 -4.36 -25.80 3.07
C LEU A 49 -5.80 -26.31 3.08
N GLN A 50 -6.02 -27.61 2.85
CA GLN A 50 -7.35 -28.20 2.89
C GLN A 50 -8.04 -28.11 4.25
N ARG A 51 -7.28 -27.86 5.31
CA ARG A 51 -7.77 -27.74 6.69
C ARG A 51 -8.39 -26.39 7.01
N PHE A 52 -8.18 -25.39 6.14
CA PHE A 52 -8.59 -24.01 6.40
C PHE A 52 -9.80 -23.58 5.57
N PRO A 53 -10.67 -22.72 6.15
CA PRO A 53 -11.71 -22.06 5.38
C PRO A 53 -11.11 -21.30 4.19
N GLY A 54 -11.70 -21.47 3.01
CA GLY A 54 -11.21 -20.84 1.80
C GLY A 54 -10.33 -21.75 0.90
N ALA A 55 -10.06 -22.99 1.26
CA ALA A 55 -9.27 -23.96 0.50
C ALA A 55 -9.70 -24.09 -0.99
N LYS A 56 -10.99 -23.88 -1.27
CA LYS A 56 -11.51 -23.86 -2.65
C LYS A 56 -10.82 -22.80 -3.53
N ARG A 57 -10.28 -21.71 -2.94
CA ARG A 57 -9.53 -20.71 -3.69
C ARG A 57 -8.23 -21.27 -4.26
N VAL A 58 -7.57 -22.18 -3.52
CA VAL A 58 -6.36 -22.87 -4.00
C VAL A 58 -6.70 -23.77 -5.20
N SER A 59 -7.77 -24.55 -5.11
CA SER A 59 -8.23 -25.39 -6.22
C SER A 59 -8.63 -24.56 -7.45
N ASN A 60 -9.25 -23.40 -7.24
CA ASN A 60 -9.57 -22.47 -8.32
C ASN A 60 -8.30 -21.87 -8.94
N TYR A 61 -7.31 -21.48 -8.12
CA TYR A 61 -6.02 -20.98 -8.58
C TYR A 61 -5.28 -22.02 -9.43
N ILE A 62 -5.25 -23.27 -9.00
CA ILE A 62 -4.67 -24.38 -9.78
C ILE A 62 -5.31 -24.46 -11.17
N LYS A 63 -6.64 -24.42 -11.25
CA LYS A 63 -7.37 -24.52 -12.52
C LYS A 63 -7.23 -23.28 -13.41
N SER A 64 -7.23 -22.08 -12.83
CA SER A 64 -7.30 -20.82 -13.60
C SER A 64 -5.93 -20.20 -13.86
N VAL A 65 -4.93 -20.53 -13.07
CA VAL A 65 -3.59 -19.93 -13.19
C VAL A 65 -2.53 -20.99 -13.44
N TRP A 66 -2.39 -21.97 -12.53
CA TRP A 66 -1.32 -22.96 -12.63
C TRP A 66 -1.45 -23.83 -13.86
N GLN A 67 -2.63 -24.45 -14.10
CA GLN A 67 -2.83 -25.38 -15.22
C GLN A 67 -2.57 -24.75 -16.59
N PRO A 68 -3.14 -23.56 -16.93
CA PRO A 68 -2.84 -22.92 -18.22
C PRO A 68 -1.36 -22.59 -18.39
N LEU A 69 -0.67 -22.18 -17.32
CA LEU A 69 0.75 -21.88 -17.34
C LEU A 69 1.58 -23.15 -17.58
N HIS A 70 1.21 -24.24 -16.91
CA HIS A 70 1.86 -25.54 -17.05
C HIS A 70 1.66 -26.09 -18.46
N ASP A 71 0.44 -26.04 -18.99
CA ASP A 71 0.10 -26.51 -20.34
C ASP A 71 0.92 -25.79 -21.43
N ILE A 72 1.10 -24.46 -21.31
CA ILE A 72 1.96 -23.71 -22.23
C ILE A 72 3.43 -24.10 -22.07
N SER A 73 3.92 -24.24 -20.83
CA SER A 73 5.33 -24.55 -20.57
C SER A 73 5.74 -25.98 -21.00
N THR A 74 4.80 -26.88 -21.04
CA THR A 74 5.03 -28.31 -21.41
C THR A 74 4.64 -28.62 -22.85
N ASN A 75 3.96 -27.70 -23.55
CA ASN A 75 3.55 -27.87 -24.93
C ASN A 75 4.75 -27.76 -25.88
N PRO A 76 5.11 -28.84 -26.61
CA PRO A 76 6.21 -28.80 -27.58
C PRO A 76 5.96 -27.86 -28.77
N ASP A 77 4.69 -27.54 -29.04
CA ASP A 77 4.28 -26.62 -30.11
C ASP A 77 4.11 -25.17 -29.65
N ALA A 78 4.43 -24.89 -28.39
CA ALA A 78 4.37 -23.52 -27.86
C ALA A 78 5.35 -22.60 -28.62
N THR A 79 4.85 -21.43 -29.05
CA THR A 79 5.71 -20.47 -29.73
C THR A 79 6.66 -19.79 -28.74
N ARG A 80 7.79 -19.29 -29.26
CA ARG A 80 8.72 -18.51 -28.42
C ARG A 80 8.02 -17.29 -27.81
N GLU A 81 7.10 -16.66 -28.54
CA GLU A 81 6.32 -15.50 -28.08
C GLU A 81 5.41 -15.87 -26.89
N ASP A 82 4.77 -17.05 -26.91
CA ASP A 82 3.95 -17.54 -25.80
C ASP A 82 4.77 -17.73 -24.51
N VAL A 83 5.96 -18.30 -24.65
CA VAL A 83 6.86 -18.53 -23.51
C VAL A 83 7.38 -17.21 -22.95
N GLU A 84 7.80 -16.28 -23.80
CA GLU A 84 8.27 -14.93 -23.39
C GLU A 84 7.14 -14.14 -22.71
N ALA A 85 5.92 -14.13 -23.26
CA ALA A 85 4.76 -13.47 -22.66
C ALA A 85 4.45 -14.02 -21.25
N LEU A 86 4.55 -15.31 -21.07
CA LEU A 86 4.36 -16.00 -19.81
C LEU A 86 5.44 -15.63 -18.77
N GLN A 87 6.69 -15.55 -19.20
CA GLN A 87 7.79 -15.10 -18.33
C GLN A 87 7.58 -13.67 -17.86
N ILE A 88 7.25 -12.75 -18.77
CA ILE A 88 6.95 -11.34 -18.44
C ILE A 88 5.79 -11.26 -17.44
N GLN A 89 4.73 -12.05 -17.63
CA GLN A 89 3.59 -12.07 -16.71
C GLN A 89 4.00 -12.53 -15.30
N ARG A 90 4.83 -13.57 -15.19
CA ARG A 90 5.35 -14.08 -13.92
C ARG A 90 6.25 -13.06 -13.21
N GLU A 91 7.11 -12.38 -13.96
CA GLU A 91 7.99 -11.33 -13.42
C GLU A 91 7.15 -10.17 -12.86
N ARG A 92 6.18 -9.66 -13.62
CA ARG A 92 5.26 -8.61 -13.14
C ARG A 92 4.50 -9.02 -11.89
N GLN A 93 4.04 -10.26 -11.80
CA GLN A 93 3.35 -10.74 -10.61
C GLN A 93 4.26 -10.79 -9.39
N ARG A 94 5.53 -11.19 -9.54
CA ARG A 94 6.53 -11.16 -8.46
C ARG A 94 6.83 -9.73 -8.03
N GLU A 95 7.06 -8.83 -8.98
CA GLU A 95 7.30 -7.40 -8.69
C GLU A 95 6.14 -6.76 -7.93
N LEU A 96 4.89 -7.05 -8.33
CA LEU A 96 3.71 -6.57 -7.61
C LEU A 96 3.65 -7.12 -6.18
N LEU A 97 3.96 -8.38 -5.97
CA LEU A 97 3.96 -8.99 -4.66
C LEU A 97 5.01 -8.35 -3.74
N GLU A 98 6.19 -8.00 -4.26
CA GLU A 98 7.21 -7.26 -3.52
C GLU A 98 6.74 -5.83 -3.17
N LEU A 99 6.00 -5.18 -4.08
CA LEU A 99 5.41 -3.86 -3.79
C LEU A 99 4.35 -3.97 -2.68
N PHE A 100 3.51 -5.01 -2.67
CA PHE A 100 2.52 -5.25 -1.62
C PHE A 100 3.14 -5.49 -0.23
N ARG A 101 4.41 -5.92 -0.17
CA ARG A 101 5.20 -6.08 1.05
C ARG A 101 6.02 -4.84 1.42
N THR A 102 6.04 -3.83 0.57
CA THR A 102 6.80 -2.60 0.79
C THR A 102 5.93 -1.54 1.44
N VAL A 103 6.36 -1.02 2.57
CA VAL A 103 5.67 0.09 3.26
C VAL A 103 5.85 1.38 2.46
N GLU A 104 4.74 1.95 1.99
CA GLU A 104 4.73 3.26 1.34
C GLU A 104 4.90 4.37 2.37
N ARG A 105 4.11 4.31 3.44
CA ARG A 105 4.20 5.25 4.56
C ARG A 105 3.51 4.71 5.81
N VAL A 106 3.91 5.24 6.96
CA VAL A 106 3.25 5.06 8.23
C VAL A 106 2.20 6.17 8.42
N ILE A 107 0.98 5.77 8.80
CA ILE A 107 -0.19 6.66 8.96
C ILE A 107 -0.41 7.02 10.43
N ALA A 108 -0.33 6.03 11.31
CA ALA A 108 -0.60 6.18 12.74
C ALA A 108 0.29 5.25 13.57
N GLN A 109 0.38 5.54 14.86
CA GLN A 109 1.05 4.72 15.87
C GLN A 109 0.09 4.47 17.03
N ARG A 110 0.21 3.31 17.63
CA ARG A 110 -0.44 2.98 18.91
C ARG A 110 0.48 2.11 19.77
N ASP A 111 0.25 2.11 21.06
CA ASP A 111 0.87 1.16 21.98
C ASP A 111 -0.06 -0.05 22.14
N SER A 112 0.46 -1.24 21.86
CA SER A 112 -0.24 -2.50 22.04
C SER A 112 0.10 -3.09 23.42
N PRO A 113 -0.92 -3.54 24.18
CA PRO A 113 -0.68 -4.20 25.45
C PRO A 113 -0.01 -5.56 25.25
N PRO A 114 0.63 -6.11 26.28
CA PRO A 114 1.18 -7.45 26.22
C PRO A 114 0.13 -8.49 25.83
N THR A 115 0.51 -9.37 24.92
CA THR A 115 -0.28 -10.52 24.45
C THR A 115 0.37 -11.83 24.90
N LYS A 116 -0.26 -12.98 24.59
CA LYS A 116 0.35 -14.29 24.86
C LYS A 116 1.62 -14.51 24.05
N ASP A 117 1.65 -13.99 22.84
CA ASP A 117 2.75 -14.18 21.89
C ASP A 117 3.85 -13.12 22.10
N VAL A 118 3.48 -11.93 22.54
CA VAL A 118 4.40 -10.82 22.86
C VAL A 118 4.13 -10.36 24.29
N PRO A 119 4.91 -10.84 25.29
CA PRO A 119 4.63 -10.64 26.72
C PRO A 119 5.01 -9.25 27.27
N TYR A 120 5.28 -8.27 26.41
CA TYR A 120 5.61 -6.88 26.75
C TYR A 120 4.82 -5.89 25.87
N ALA A 121 4.63 -4.69 26.41
CA ALA A 121 4.03 -3.61 25.64
C ALA A 121 4.98 -3.19 24.49
N HIS A 122 4.46 -3.01 23.31
CA HIS A 122 5.22 -2.65 22.11
C HIS A 122 4.47 -1.66 21.24
N ALA A 123 5.22 -0.91 20.45
CA ALA A 123 4.64 -0.01 19.46
C ALA A 123 4.13 -0.79 18.24
N GLU A 124 2.97 -0.41 17.76
CA GLU A 124 2.43 -0.85 16.47
C GLU A 124 2.22 0.38 15.58
N TYR A 125 2.43 0.18 14.28
CA TYR A 125 2.28 1.22 13.28
C TYR A 125 1.25 0.81 12.24
N LEU A 126 0.33 1.73 11.89
CA LEU A 126 -0.60 1.55 10.78
C LEU A 126 0.13 1.82 9.48
N CYS A 127 0.38 0.76 8.73
CA CYS A 127 1.14 0.80 7.49
C CYS A 127 0.24 0.87 6.27
N LYS A 128 0.54 1.81 5.37
CA LYS A 128 0.04 1.85 4.00
C LYS A 128 1.08 1.17 3.10
N TRP A 129 0.63 0.16 2.38
CA TRP A 129 1.43 -0.65 1.48
C TRP A 129 1.43 -0.06 0.08
N LYS A 130 2.53 -0.21 -0.67
CA LYS A 130 2.58 0.23 -2.06
C LYS A 130 1.57 -0.54 -2.91
N GLU A 131 1.00 0.13 -3.92
CA GLU A 131 0.00 -0.41 -4.86
C GLU A 131 -1.28 -0.97 -4.22
N LEU A 132 -1.45 -0.94 -2.89
CA LEU A 132 -2.68 -1.33 -2.21
C LEU A 132 -3.50 -0.11 -1.80
N GLY A 133 -4.82 -0.25 -1.68
CA GLY A 133 -5.72 0.80 -1.20
C GLY A 133 -5.57 1.09 0.30
N TYR A 134 -6.17 2.17 0.78
CA TYR A 134 -6.21 2.49 2.21
C TYR A 134 -7.06 1.52 3.03
N ASP A 135 -7.99 0.82 2.41
CA ASP A 135 -8.77 -0.27 2.98
C ASP A 135 -7.93 -1.51 3.33
N GLN A 136 -6.72 -1.58 2.76
CA GLN A 136 -5.74 -2.65 2.97
C GLN A 136 -4.62 -2.26 3.96
N CYS A 137 -4.73 -1.10 4.62
CA CYS A 137 -3.79 -0.74 5.68
C CYS A 137 -3.91 -1.71 6.84
N SER A 138 -2.77 -2.08 7.43
CA SER A 138 -2.69 -3.00 8.56
C SER A 138 -1.86 -2.45 9.70
N TRP A 139 -2.16 -2.88 10.92
CA TRP A 139 -1.34 -2.63 12.08
C TRP A 139 -0.25 -3.69 12.17
N GLU A 140 0.98 -3.24 12.18
CA GLU A 140 2.17 -4.10 12.23
C GLU A 140 3.01 -3.75 13.45
N SER A 141 3.65 -4.75 14.05
CA SER A 141 4.57 -4.51 15.17
C SER A 141 5.81 -3.74 14.70
N GLU A 142 6.38 -2.93 15.58
CA GLU A 142 7.66 -2.26 15.30
C GLU A 142 8.75 -3.27 14.94
N ALA A 143 8.76 -4.43 15.60
CA ALA A 143 9.74 -5.49 15.36
C ALA A 143 9.69 -6.02 13.91
N ASP A 144 8.49 -6.12 13.32
CA ASP A 144 8.31 -6.64 11.96
C ASP A 144 8.66 -5.60 10.90
N ILE A 145 8.35 -4.32 11.13
CA ILE A 145 8.51 -3.29 10.10
C ILE A 145 9.78 -2.45 10.22
N ALA A 146 10.40 -2.31 11.40
CA ALA A 146 11.61 -1.52 11.55
C ALA A 146 12.75 -1.99 10.62
N PRO A 147 12.98 -3.29 10.41
CA PRO A 147 14.02 -3.76 9.48
C PRO A 147 13.82 -3.34 8.03
N ILE A 148 12.57 -3.10 7.61
CA ILE A 148 12.21 -2.84 6.20
C ILE A 148 11.70 -1.42 5.94
N ALA A 149 11.31 -0.67 6.98
CA ALA A 149 10.63 0.62 6.85
C ALA A 149 11.04 1.65 7.91
N GLN A 150 12.28 1.61 8.38
CA GLN A 150 12.78 2.55 9.40
C GLN A 150 12.65 4.01 8.95
N ASP A 151 12.89 4.30 7.68
CA ASP A 151 12.77 5.66 7.13
C ASP A 151 11.33 6.17 7.17
N GLN A 152 10.35 5.30 6.90
CA GLN A 152 8.92 5.62 6.96
C GLN A 152 8.47 5.86 8.40
N ILE A 153 8.99 5.09 9.36
CA ILE A 153 8.77 5.29 10.79
C ILE A 153 9.36 6.65 11.22
N ASN A 154 10.60 6.93 10.87
CA ASN A 154 11.27 8.20 11.19
C ASN A 154 10.53 9.39 10.58
N ALA A 155 10.08 9.26 9.33
CA ALA A 155 9.29 10.29 8.66
C ALA A 155 7.94 10.52 9.33
N TYR A 156 7.30 9.47 9.83
CA TYR A 156 6.07 9.59 10.62
C TYR A 156 6.34 10.32 11.95
N LEU A 157 7.34 9.89 12.71
CA LEU A 157 7.68 10.50 14.00
C LEU A 157 8.07 11.97 13.84
N ALA A 158 8.85 12.32 12.81
CA ALA A 158 9.20 13.70 12.51
C ALA A 158 7.96 14.58 12.24
N ARG A 159 6.95 14.04 11.53
CA ARG A 159 5.68 14.76 11.31
C ARG A 159 4.86 14.86 12.58
N ALA A 160 4.76 13.78 13.36
CA ALA A 160 3.95 13.72 14.58
C ALA A 160 4.49 14.65 15.68
N THR A 161 5.81 14.83 15.76
CA THR A 161 6.48 15.69 16.75
C THR A 161 6.78 17.09 16.21
N SER A 162 6.47 17.39 14.95
CA SER A 162 6.75 18.67 14.33
C SER A 162 5.95 19.79 14.99
N VAL A 163 6.63 20.83 15.39
CA VAL A 163 6.03 22.10 15.88
C VAL A 163 5.84 23.12 14.74
N THR A 164 6.38 22.84 13.56
CA THR A 164 6.35 23.75 12.39
C THR A 164 4.95 23.84 11.79
N VAL A 165 4.19 22.74 11.82
CA VAL A 165 2.80 22.67 11.40
C VAL A 165 1.98 22.11 12.55
N PRO A 166 1.53 22.95 13.48
CA PRO A 166 0.76 22.52 14.64
C PRO A 166 -0.57 21.89 14.20
N SER A 167 -0.97 20.82 14.90
CA SER A 167 -2.25 20.10 14.65
C SER A 167 -3.49 20.99 14.84
N ARG A 168 -3.33 22.10 15.59
CA ARG A 168 -4.34 23.13 15.78
C ARG A 168 -3.69 24.50 15.58
N SER A 169 -4.21 25.27 14.64
CA SER A 169 -3.79 26.65 14.48
C SER A 169 -4.30 27.50 15.64
N GLU A 170 -3.42 28.20 16.33
CA GLU A 170 -3.82 29.19 17.35
C GLU A 170 -4.72 30.29 16.77
N THR A 171 -4.64 30.54 15.48
CA THR A 171 -5.48 31.48 14.75
C THR A 171 -6.97 31.13 14.86
N PHE A 172 -7.31 29.83 14.93
CA PHE A 172 -8.69 29.39 15.12
C PHE A 172 -9.23 29.67 16.52
N SER A 173 -8.37 29.68 17.55
CA SER A 173 -8.79 29.98 18.92
C SER A 173 -8.97 31.49 19.18
N ARG A 174 -8.33 32.35 18.38
CA ARG A 174 -8.40 33.81 18.48
C ARG A 174 -9.42 34.45 17.52
N GLY A 175 -10.11 33.63 16.72
CA GLY A 175 -10.94 34.11 15.63
C GLY A 175 -10.14 34.42 14.36
N ARG A 176 -10.84 34.46 13.23
CA ARG A 176 -10.22 34.77 11.95
C ARG A 176 -10.16 36.31 11.75
N PRO A 177 -9.06 36.80 11.15
CA PRO A 177 -9.01 38.22 10.80
C PRO A 177 -10.06 38.54 9.74
N PRO A 178 -10.59 39.79 9.76
CA PRO A 178 -11.53 40.22 8.74
C PRO A 178 -10.88 40.17 7.35
N TYR A 179 -11.69 39.86 6.35
CA TYR A 179 -11.21 39.83 4.97
C TYR A 179 -10.78 41.22 4.50
N VAL A 180 -9.57 41.29 3.94
CA VAL A 180 -9.05 42.48 3.26
C VAL A 180 -8.64 42.04 1.86
N ARG A 181 -9.20 42.70 0.84
CA ARG A 181 -8.87 42.40 -0.56
C ARG A 181 -7.40 42.71 -0.85
N MET A 182 -6.67 41.75 -1.36
CA MET A 182 -5.30 41.89 -1.83
C MET A 182 -5.31 42.53 -3.23
N THR A 183 -4.62 43.63 -3.39
CA THR A 183 -4.41 44.30 -4.69
C THR A 183 -3.07 43.94 -5.32
N GLU A 184 -2.14 43.48 -4.49
CA GLU A 184 -0.81 43.03 -4.89
C GLU A 184 -0.59 41.58 -4.43
N GLN A 185 0.24 40.86 -5.14
CA GLN A 185 0.57 39.46 -4.75
C GLN A 185 1.36 39.47 -3.42
N PRO A 186 1.21 38.40 -2.62
CA PRO A 186 1.97 38.27 -1.39
C PRO A 186 3.49 38.27 -1.62
N LYS A 187 4.22 39.02 -0.79
CA LYS A 187 5.69 39.18 -0.93
C LYS A 187 6.48 37.87 -0.86
N TYR A 188 5.96 36.84 -0.20
CA TYR A 188 6.62 35.52 -0.12
C TYR A 188 6.59 34.73 -1.42
N ILE A 189 5.78 35.09 -2.41
CA ILE A 189 5.85 34.52 -3.76
C ILE A 189 7.12 35.01 -4.45
N GLY A 190 7.54 36.26 -4.16
CA GLY A 190 8.84 36.82 -4.51
C GLY A 190 9.16 36.79 -5.99
N GLU A 191 10.44 36.63 -6.30
CA GLU A 191 10.98 36.62 -7.64
C GLU A 191 10.66 35.34 -8.45
N ARG A 192 10.03 34.34 -7.83
CA ARG A 192 9.74 33.05 -8.45
C ARG A 192 8.59 33.07 -9.46
N GLY A 193 7.81 34.12 -9.45
CA GLY A 193 6.72 34.29 -10.39
C GLY A 193 5.82 35.48 -10.08
N THR A 194 5.02 35.86 -11.07
CA THR A 194 3.98 36.86 -10.93
C THR A 194 2.63 36.22 -11.15
N LEU A 195 1.72 36.37 -10.18
CA LEU A 195 0.35 35.87 -10.29
C LEU A 195 -0.39 36.64 -11.40
N LYS A 196 -1.06 35.91 -12.26
CA LYS A 196 -1.98 36.47 -13.25
C LYS A 196 -3.25 36.99 -12.57
N ASP A 197 -3.99 37.87 -13.24
CA ASP A 197 -5.18 38.50 -12.69
C ASP A 197 -6.23 37.50 -12.17
N PHE A 198 -6.45 36.41 -12.92
CA PHE A 198 -7.38 35.35 -12.50
C PHE A 198 -6.87 34.58 -11.27
N GLN A 199 -5.53 34.38 -11.15
CA GLN A 199 -4.93 33.74 -9.97
C GLN A 199 -5.04 34.64 -8.75
N MET A 200 -4.85 35.96 -8.90
CA MET A 200 -5.11 36.94 -7.85
C MET A 200 -6.58 36.96 -7.45
N THR A 201 -7.50 36.80 -8.38
CA THR A 201 -8.93 36.66 -8.11
C THR A 201 -9.24 35.42 -7.30
N GLY A 202 -8.69 34.26 -7.70
CA GLY A 202 -8.80 33.00 -6.97
C GLY A 202 -8.22 33.08 -5.55
N LEU A 203 -7.04 33.68 -5.40
CA LEU A 203 -6.42 33.88 -4.09
C LEU A 203 -7.31 34.75 -3.17
N ASN A 204 -7.86 35.83 -3.69
CA ASN A 204 -8.79 36.69 -2.95
C ASN A 204 -10.08 35.96 -2.54
N TRP A 205 -10.61 35.12 -3.43
CA TRP A 205 -11.78 34.30 -3.15
C TRP A 205 -11.50 33.29 -2.03
N LEU A 206 -10.36 32.58 -2.07
CA LEU A 206 -9.96 31.66 -1.02
C LEU A 206 -9.75 32.38 0.33
N ALA A 207 -9.12 33.56 0.30
CA ALA A 207 -8.93 34.38 1.51
C ALA A 207 -10.28 34.86 2.10
N TYR A 208 -11.24 35.19 1.24
CA TYR A 208 -12.61 35.53 1.65
C TYR A 208 -13.29 34.38 2.36
N LEU A 209 -13.33 33.20 1.72
CA LEU A 209 -13.91 31.99 2.31
C LEU A 209 -13.26 31.66 3.66
N TRP A 210 -11.93 31.70 3.73
CA TRP A 210 -11.22 31.42 4.96
C TRP A 210 -11.59 32.39 6.08
N SER A 211 -11.69 33.68 5.78
CA SER A 211 -12.03 34.72 6.78
C SER A 211 -13.46 34.55 7.34
N HIS A 212 -14.39 34.06 6.52
CA HIS A 212 -15.79 33.81 6.90
C HIS A 212 -16.03 32.42 7.49
N GLY A 213 -15.03 31.54 7.44
CA GLY A 213 -15.20 30.16 7.90
C GLY A 213 -15.99 29.28 6.96
N GLU A 214 -16.08 29.68 5.71
CA GLU A 214 -16.79 28.97 4.67
C GLU A 214 -15.89 27.99 3.94
N ASN A 215 -16.46 26.88 3.48
CA ASN A 215 -15.79 25.91 2.62
C ASN A 215 -16.08 26.26 1.14
N GLY A 216 -15.13 25.95 0.27
CA GLY A 216 -15.30 26.14 -1.18
C GLY A 216 -14.63 25.05 -1.97
N ILE A 217 -15.07 24.87 -3.22
CA ILE A 217 -14.46 23.98 -4.19
C ILE A 217 -13.89 24.85 -5.30
N LEU A 218 -12.56 24.85 -5.46
CA LEU A 218 -11.91 25.47 -6.60
C LEU A 218 -11.92 24.49 -7.77
N ALA A 219 -12.85 24.69 -8.70
CA ALA A 219 -13.03 23.83 -9.86
C ALA A 219 -12.53 24.55 -11.14
N ASP A 220 -11.23 24.83 -11.16
CA ASP A 220 -10.58 25.45 -12.32
C ASP A 220 -10.14 24.39 -13.36
N GLU A 221 -9.95 24.81 -14.60
CA GLU A 221 -9.40 23.97 -15.65
C GLU A 221 -7.92 23.66 -15.41
N MET A 222 -7.49 22.45 -15.81
CA MET A 222 -6.09 22.05 -15.73
C MET A 222 -5.19 23.00 -16.55
N GLY A 223 -4.10 23.47 -15.94
CA GLY A 223 -3.14 24.38 -16.57
C GLY A 223 -3.34 25.86 -16.22
N LEU A 224 -4.29 26.20 -15.38
CA LEU A 224 -4.46 27.57 -14.90
C LEU A 224 -3.59 27.91 -13.69
N GLY A 225 -2.93 26.94 -13.07
CA GLY A 225 -1.98 27.17 -11.98
C GLY A 225 -2.16 26.28 -10.79
#